data_ac8ccb9796818e3bc3d4bf2d2d35394b
#
_entry.id   ac8ccb9796818e3bc3d4bf2d2d35394b
#
_cell.length_a   1.000
_cell.length_b   1.000
_cell.length_c   1.000
_cell.angle_alpha   90.00
_cell.angle_beta   90.00
_cell.angle_gamma   90.00
#
_symmetry.space_group_name_H-M   'P 1'
#
loop_
_entity.id
_entity.type
_entity.pdbx_description
1 polymer ?
#
loop_
_entity_poly.entity_id
_entity_poly.type
_entity_poly.pdbx_seq_one_letter_code
_entity_poly.pdbx_strand_id
1 'polypeptide(L)'
;MKEAWERTMNTWGKVGKKFAPMLLVLVIGMTLLVLPEEVQGKPQTESGSQGESFELGQFEEKLERILSKVEGAGDTRVILTLDTGSRTILAQDQKRSTGGEESRQVVTIGKGSGEQEVVTLQTMSPNFRGAMIVCPGGDDPQVRLKLIQAVTALTGLGADRIAISRGNL
;
A
#
# COMPACT_ATOMS: atom_id res chain seq x y z
N MET A 1 58.06 -21.83 10.21
CA MET A 1 56.90 -21.33 9.46
C MET A 1 56.55 -19.85 9.75
N LYS A 2 57.46 -19.05 10.27
CA LYS A 2 57.24 -17.61 10.57
C LYS A 2 57.91 -16.66 9.58
N GLU A 3 58.80 -17.14 8.74
CA GLU A 3 59.55 -16.28 7.82
C GLU A 3 58.94 -16.09 6.43
N ALA A 4 57.90 -16.87 6.08
CA ALA A 4 57.24 -16.77 4.79
C ALA A 4 56.17 -15.64 4.76
N TRP A 5 55.67 -15.25 5.93
CA TRP A 5 54.63 -14.22 6.08
C TRP A 5 55.18 -12.80 5.92
N GLU A 6 56.42 -12.55 6.36
CA GLU A 6 56.96 -11.17 6.30
C GLU A 6 57.44 -10.73 4.92
N ARG A 7 57.75 -11.68 4.01
CA ARG A 7 58.17 -11.33 2.64
C ARG A 7 57.05 -10.87 1.73
N THR A 8 55.81 -11.24 2.03
CA THR A 8 54.63 -10.84 1.20
C THR A 8 54.13 -9.44 1.54
N MET A 9 54.36 -8.92 2.76
CA MET A 9 53.89 -7.59 3.15
C MET A 9 54.75 -6.44 2.64
N ASN A 10 55.99 -6.69 2.26
CA ASN A 10 56.96 -5.62 1.94
C ASN A 10 56.99 -5.26 0.42
N THR A 11 56.32 -6.03 -0.44
CA THR A 11 56.24 -5.74 -1.87
C THR A 11 55.03 -4.87 -2.25
N TRP A 12 54.02 -4.73 -1.37
CA TRP A 12 52.84 -3.91 -1.61
C TRP A 12 53.04 -2.41 -1.35
N GLY A 13 54.14 -2.01 -0.72
CA GLY A 13 54.40 -0.61 -0.32
C GLY A 13 54.80 0.35 -1.45
N LYS A 14 55.23 -0.12 -2.62
CA LYS A 14 55.78 0.74 -3.69
C LYS A 14 54.85 0.92 -4.89
N VAL A 15 53.91 0.01 -5.13
CA VAL A 15 52.97 0.11 -6.25
C VAL A 15 51.65 0.81 -5.83
N GLY A 16 51.39 0.84 -4.50
CA GLY A 16 50.11 1.26 -3.96
C GLY A 16 49.77 2.77 -4.00
N LYS A 17 50.78 3.67 -4.05
CA LYS A 17 50.50 5.13 -3.91
C LYS A 17 49.81 5.77 -5.12
N LYS A 18 49.98 5.23 -6.32
CA LYS A 18 49.29 5.75 -7.52
C LYS A 18 47.93 5.06 -7.81
N PHE A 19 47.74 3.83 -7.34
CA PHE A 19 46.53 3.05 -7.56
C PHE A 19 45.62 2.92 -6.32
N ALA A 20 46.06 3.45 -5.17
CA ALA A 20 45.29 3.45 -3.91
C ALA A 20 43.88 4.05 -4.09
N PRO A 21 43.68 5.19 -4.75
CA PRO A 21 42.34 5.73 -4.90
C PRO A 21 41.45 4.86 -5.83
N MET A 22 42.05 4.22 -6.84
CA MET A 22 41.32 3.34 -7.76
C MET A 22 40.89 2.03 -7.06
N LEU A 23 41.74 1.49 -6.20
CA LEU A 23 41.45 0.28 -5.43
C LEU A 23 40.40 0.55 -4.34
N LEU A 24 40.40 1.75 -3.75
CA LEU A 24 39.42 2.20 -2.77
C LEU A 24 38.03 2.30 -3.41
N VAL A 25 37.92 2.87 -4.62
CA VAL A 25 36.66 2.95 -5.37
C VAL A 25 36.15 1.55 -5.73
N LEU A 26 37.04 0.64 -6.10
CA LEU A 26 36.68 -0.74 -6.43
C LEU A 26 36.18 -1.49 -5.20
N VAL A 27 36.78 -1.31 -4.04
CA VAL A 27 36.35 -1.92 -2.77
C VAL A 27 35.00 -1.35 -2.34
N ILE A 28 34.79 -0.04 -2.47
CA ILE A 28 33.48 0.59 -2.16
C ILE A 28 32.42 0.08 -3.14
N GLY A 29 32.71 -0.03 -4.42
CA GLY A 29 31.80 -0.60 -5.41
C GLY A 29 31.44 -2.06 -5.13
N MET A 30 32.42 -2.85 -4.71
CA MET A 30 32.20 -4.27 -4.36
C MET A 30 31.43 -4.44 -3.05
N THR A 31 31.65 -3.55 -2.05
CA THR A 31 30.86 -3.56 -0.80
C THR A 31 29.41 -3.12 -1.03
N LEU A 32 29.14 -2.18 -1.93
CA LEU A 32 27.78 -1.82 -2.32
C LEU A 32 27.04 -2.95 -3.05
N LEU A 33 27.78 -3.83 -3.73
CA LEU A 33 27.19 -4.95 -4.47
C LEU A 33 26.88 -6.16 -3.56
N VAL A 34 27.52 -6.24 -2.39
CA VAL A 34 27.34 -7.33 -1.41
C VAL A 34 26.35 -6.95 -0.30
N LEU A 35 25.98 -5.66 -0.18
CA LEU A 35 24.88 -5.28 0.70
C LEU A 35 23.60 -5.91 0.14
N PRO A 36 22.95 -6.87 0.82
CA PRO A 36 21.61 -7.27 0.46
C PRO A 36 20.74 -6.02 0.67
N GLU A 37 20.26 -5.45 -0.41
CA GLU A 37 19.13 -4.54 -0.33
C GLU A 37 17.98 -5.34 0.27
N GLU A 38 17.73 -5.19 1.57
CA GLU A 38 16.42 -5.41 2.13
C GLU A 38 15.49 -4.33 1.57
N VAL A 39 15.31 -4.37 0.26
CA VAL A 39 14.15 -3.76 -0.37
C VAL A 39 12.99 -4.65 0.02
N GLN A 40 12.38 -4.33 1.16
CA GLN A 40 10.98 -4.66 1.38
C GLN A 40 10.16 -3.90 0.33
N GLY A 41 10.41 -4.23 -0.92
CA GLY A 41 9.55 -3.93 -2.04
C GLY A 41 8.34 -4.85 -1.92
N LYS A 42 7.27 -4.41 -1.24
CA LYS A 42 5.94 -4.79 -1.65
C LYS A 42 5.92 -4.61 -3.17
N PRO A 43 5.42 -5.57 -3.95
CA PRO A 43 5.24 -5.36 -5.37
C PRO A 43 4.30 -4.16 -5.55
N GLN A 44 4.88 -3.00 -5.80
CA GLN A 44 4.16 -1.90 -6.40
C GLN A 44 3.87 -2.35 -7.83
N THR A 45 2.69 -2.88 -8.03
CA THR A 45 2.08 -2.87 -9.35
C THR A 45 1.88 -1.39 -9.67
N GLU A 46 2.84 -0.82 -10.38
CA GLU A 46 2.68 0.48 -11.02
C GLU A 46 1.57 0.33 -12.06
N SER A 47 0.35 0.56 -11.62
CA SER A 47 -0.76 0.88 -12.50
C SER A 47 -0.88 2.39 -12.50
N GLY A 48 -0.38 3.00 -13.58
CA GLY A 48 -0.59 4.42 -13.81
C GLY A 48 -2.06 4.76 -13.82
N SER A 49 -2.45 5.49 -12.82
CA SER A 49 -3.45 6.56 -12.79
C SER A 49 -3.54 7.02 -11.34
N GLN A 50 -3.16 8.27 -11.09
CA GLN A 50 -3.30 8.97 -9.81
C GLN A 50 -4.79 9.28 -9.56
N GLY A 51 -5.60 8.23 -9.31
CA GLY A 51 -6.75 8.32 -8.47
C GLY A 51 -6.32 7.70 -7.17
N GLU A 52 -6.52 8.35 -6.03
CA GLU A 52 -6.22 7.79 -4.72
C GLU A 52 -6.80 6.36 -4.66
N SER A 53 -5.94 5.37 -4.83
CA SER A 53 -6.33 3.98 -4.66
C SER A 53 -6.72 3.82 -3.19
N PHE A 54 -7.96 3.43 -2.94
CA PHE A 54 -8.43 3.20 -1.58
C PHE A 54 -7.62 2.05 -0.97
N GLU A 55 -6.77 2.39 -0.01
CA GLU A 55 -5.93 1.46 0.73
C GLU A 55 -6.69 0.97 1.96
N LEU A 56 -7.29 -0.23 1.85
CA LEU A 56 -8.10 -0.82 2.92
C LEU A 56 -7.34 -0.88 4.24
N GLY A 57 -6.08 -1.33 4.22
CA GLY A 57 -5.26 -1.46 5.43
C GLY A 57 -5.02 -0.12 6.14
N GLN A 58 -4.77 0.94 5.41
CA GLN A 58 -4.62 2.29 6.00
C GLN A 58 -5.92 2.80 6.60
N PHE A 59 -7.05 2.43 6.00
CA PHE A 59 -8.36 2.79 6.53
C PHE A 59 -8.66 2.02 7.81
N GLU A 60 -8.36 0.72 7.86
CA GLU A 60 -8.46 -0.10 9.06
C GLU A 60 -7.60 0.45 10.21
N GLU A 61 -6.33 0.80 9.95
CA GLU A 61 -5.46 1.42 10.96
C GLU A 61 -5.99 2.74 11.50
N LYS A 62 -6.58 3.57 10.63
CA LYS A 62 -7.20 4.83 11.07
C LYS A 62 -8.41 4.55 11.96
N LEU A 63 -9.24 3.56 11.60
CA LEU A 63 -10.37 3.15 12.41
C LEU A 63 -9.92 2.61 13.77
N GLU A 64 -8.97 1.69 13.82
CA GLU A 64 -8.42 1.14 15.06
C GLU A 64 -7.95 2.23 16.01
N ARG A 65 -7.19 3.20 15.47
CA ARG A 65 -6.67 4.33 16.25
C ARG A 65 -7.77 5.23 16.82
N ILE A 66 -8.86 5.41 16.09
CA ILE A 66 -9.99 6.25 16.54
C ILE A 66 -10.85 5.47 17.52
N LEU A 67 -11.16 4.20 17.23
CA LEU A 67 -12.03 3.36 18.05
C LEU A 67 -11.38 3.01 19.38
N SER A 68 -10.05 2.86 19.43
CA SER A 68 -9.30 2.67 20.69
C SER A 68 -9.41 3.87 21.67
N LYS A 69 -9.81 5.05 21.16
CA LYS A 69 -10.06 6.23 22.01
C LYS A 69 -11.48 6.27 22.58
N VAL A 70 -12.34 5.34 22.19
CA VAL A 70 -13.68 5.24 22.77
C VAL A 70 -13.54 4.75 24.20
N GLU A 71 -14.14 5.48 25.15
CA GLU A 71 -14.07 5.16 26.55
C GLU A 71 -14.60 3.76 26.84
N GLY A 72 -13.78 2.93 27.48
CA GLY A 72 -14.08 1.55 27.80
C GLY A 72 -13.75 0.54 26.69
N ALA A 73 -13.41 0.96 25.47
CA ALA A 73 -13.08 0.03 24.37
C ALA A 73 -11.72 -0.65 24.59
N GLY A 74 -10.71 0.13 25.01
CA GLY A 74 -9.32 -0.34 25.09
C GLY A 74 -8.66 -0.47 23.73
N ASP A 75 -7.57 -1.23 23.65
CA ASP A 75 -6.91 -1.48 22.37
C ASP A 75 -7.87 -2.23 21.43
N THR A 76 -8.01 -1.74 20.21
CA THR A 76 -9.07 -2.18 19.30
C THR A 76 -8.45 -2.60 17.98
N ARG A 77 -8.82 -3.78 17.48
CA ARG A 77 -8.50 -4.27 16.14
C ARG A 77 -9.74 -4.32 15.28
N VAL A 78 -9.58 -3.93 14.02
CA VAL A 78 -10.69 -3.86 13.06
C VAL A 78 -10.31 -4.59 11.79
N ILE A 79 -11.20 -5.45 11.32
CA ILE A 79 -11.11 -6.08 10.01
C ILE A 79 -12.35 -5.70 9.23
N LEU A 80 -12.16 -5.16 8.03
CA LEU A 80 -13.23 -4.81 7.11
C LEU A 80 -13.22 -5.74 5.90
N THR A 81 -14.39 -6.14 5.45
CA THR A 81 -14.55 -6.88 4.22
C THR A 81 -15.24 -6.00 3.18
N LEU A 82 -14.65 -5.93 1.99
CA LEU A 82 -15.23 -5.19 0.87
C LEU A 82 -16.24 -6.05 0.12
N ASP A 83 -17.32 -5.44 -0.31
CA ASP A 83 -18.26 -5.99 -1.29
C ASP A 83 -17.80 -5.64 -2.70
N THR A 84 -17.45 -4.37 -2.91
CA THR A 84 -16.86 -3.88 -4.15
C THR A 84 -15.71 -2.94 -3.83
N GLY A 85 -14.59 -3.08 -4.57
CA GLY A 85 -13.49 -2.13 -4.51
C GLY A 85 -13.84 -0.79 -5.13
N SER A 86 -12.93 0.18 -5.02
CA SER A 86 -13.05 1.44 -5.76
C SER A 86 -13.12 1.17 -7.26
N ARG A 87 -13.98 1.88 -7.96
CA ARG A 87 -14.13 1.77 -9.42
C ARG A 87 -13.96 3.13 -10.06
N THR A 88 -13.13 3.17 -11.09
CA THR A 88 -12.99 4.35 -11.94
C THR A 88 -13.84 4.15 -13.17
N ILE A 89 -14.80 5.06 -13.40
CA ILE A 89 -15.63 5.08 -14.59
C ILE A 89 -14.96 5.98 -15.61
N LEU A 90 -14.59 5.39 -16.74
CA LEU A 90 -13.96 6.08 -17.85
C LEU A 90 -15.00 6.61 -18.83
N ALA A 91 -14.72 7.74 -19.47
CA ALA A 91 -15.52 8.24 -20.59
C ALA A 91 -15.45 7.25 -21.75
N GLN A 92 -16.61 6.81 -22.24
CA GLN A 92 -16.73 5.93 -23.41
C GLN A 92 -17.55 6.63 -24.47
N ASP A 93 -17.03 6.67 -25.69
CA ASP A 93 -17.79 7.10 -26.85
C ASP A 93 -18.50 5.88 -27.45
N GLN A 94 -19.82 5.96 -27.59
CA GLN A 94 -20.64 4.90 -28.18
C GLN A 94 -21.03 5.32 -29.60
N LYS A 95 -20.42 4.65 -30.58
CA LYS A 95 -20.83 4.79 -31.98
C LYS A 95 -21.80 3.65 -32.33
N ARG A 96 -23.05 3.97 -32.61
CA ARG A 96 -24.03 3.03 -33.14
C ARG A 96 -24.03 3.17 -34.64
N SER A 97 -23.60 2.12 -35.34
CA SER A 97 -23.71 2.06 -36.80
C SER A 97 -25.11 1.62 -37.22
N THR A 98 -25.58 2.11 -38.38
CA THR A 98 -26.88 1.75 -38.94
C THR A 98 -27.05 0.25 -39.25
N GLY A 99 -25.95 -0.53 -39.19
CA GLY A 99 -25.94 -1.98 -39.35
C GLY A 99 -26.06 -2.80 -38.06
N GLY A 100 -26.31 -2.19 -36.89
CA GLY A 100 -26.47 -2.90 -35.61
C GLY A 100 -25.21 -3.22 -34.86
N GLU A 101 -24.05 -2.85 -35.37
CA GLU A 101 -22.77 -2.99 -34.64
C GLU A 101 -22.58 -1.83 -33.64
N GLU A 102 -22.43 -2.19 -32.36
CA GLU A 102 -22.19 -1.26 -31.27
C GLU A 102 -20.69 -1.27 -30.96
N SER A 103 -19.97 -0.18 -31.28
CA SER A 103 -18.57 -0.01 -30.94
C SER A 103 -18.42 0.92 -29.75
N ARG A 104 -17.74 0.46 -28.70
CA ARG A 104 -17.41 1.24 -27.51
C ARG A 104 -15.94 1.53 -27.52
N GLN A 105 -15.58 2.82 -27.51
CA GLN A 105 -14.18 3.26 -27.46
C GLN A 105 -13.96 4.18 -26.28
N VAL A 106 -12.87 3.94 -25.52
CA VAL A 106 -12.49 4.82 -24.41
C VAL A 106 -12.02 6.16 -24.98
N VAL A 107 -12.52 7.26 -24.43
CA VAL A 107 -12.12 8.61 -24.84
C VAL A 107 -10.76 8.92 -24.19
N THR A 108 -9.77 9.23 -25.04
CA THR A 108 -8.45 9.68 -24.61
C THR A 108 -8.21 11.11 -25.08
N ILE A 109 -7.55 11.92 -24.26
CA ILE A 109 -7.11 13.27 -24.61
C ILE A 109 -5.61 13.25 -24.79
N GLY A 110 -5.12 13.75 -25.93
CA GLY A 110 -3.67 13.92 -26.18
C GLY A 110 -3.14 15.11 -25.39
N LYS A 111 -2.09 14.89 -24.56
CA LYS A 111 -1.39 15.94 -23.80
C LYS A 111 -0.28 16.67 -24.61
N GLY A 112 -0.17 16.41 -25.89
CA GLY A 112 0.99 16.88 -26.69
C GLY A 112 2.20 15.98 -26.44
N SER A 113 3.17 15.75 -27.17
CA SER A 113 4.28 14.80 -27.02
C SER A 113 3.96 13.30 -27.20
N GLY A 114 2.78 12.96 -27.77
CA GLY A 114 2.41 11.56 -28.03
C GLY A 114 1.83 10.80 -26.84
N GLU A 115 1.69 11.43 -25.70
CA GLU A 115 1.07 10.85 -24.50
C GLU A 115 -0.45 11.03 -24.54
N GLN A 116 -1.19 9.94 -24.29
CA GLN A 116 -2.66 9.94 -24.27
C GLN A 116 -3.11 9.71 -22.81
N GLU A 117 -3.95 10.60 -22.31
CA GLU A 117 -4.57 10.45 -20.99
C GLU A 117 -6.03 10.02 -21.16
N VAL A 118 -6.41 9.02 -20.36
CA VAL A 118 -7.78 8.50 -20.33
C VAL A 118 -8.66 9.45 -19.52
N VAL A 119 -9.81 9.84 -20.05
CA VAL A 119 -10.75 10.73 -19.35
C VAL A 119 -11.51 9.94 -18.29
N THR A 120 -11.23 10.24 -17.02
CA THR A 120 -11.98 9.70 -15.89
C THR A 120 -13.22 10.54 -15.63
N LEU A 121 -14.40 9.92 -15.71
CA LEU A 121 -15.68 10.59 -15.41
C LEU A 121 -15.96 10.62 -13.92
N GLN A 122 -15.74 9.51 -13.23
CA GLN A 122 -16.06 9.39 -11.82
C GLN A 122 -15.24 8.27 -11.17
N THR A 123 -14.80 8.51 -9.94
CA THR A 123 -14.27 7.47 -9.06
C THR A 123 -15.33 7.15 -8.02
N MET A 124 -15.77 5.90 -7.95
CA MET A 124 -16.73 5.42 -6.96
C MET A 124 -15.96 4.90 -5.74
N SER A 125 -16.39 5.30 -4.55
CA SER A 125 -15.86 4.78 -3.30
C SER A 125 -16.19 3.29 -3.14
N PRO A 126 -15.35 2.52 -2.41
CA PRO A 126 -15.61 1.11 -2.15
C PRO A 126 -16.87 0.93 -1.27
N ASN A 127 -17.54 -0.19 -1.46
CA ASN A 127 -18.63 -0.62 -0.59
C ASN A 127 -18.12 -1.70 0.37
N PHE A 128 -18.45 -1.54 1.66
CA PHE A 128 -18.12 -2.52 2.67
C PHE A 128 -19.23 -3.58 2.80
N ARG A 129 -18.81 -4.83 2.99
CA ARG A 129 -19.72 -5.97 3.20
C ARG A 129 -19.98 -6.20 4.69
N GLY A 130 -18.95 -6.09 5.52
CA GLY A 130 -19.03 -6.33 6.95
C GLY A 130 -17.79 -5.82 7.68
N ALA A 131 -17.90 -5.75 8.99
CA ALA A 131 -16.83 -5.37 9.90
C ALA A 131 -16.77 -6.31 11.09
N MET A 132 -15.56 -6.67 11.52
CA MET A 132 -15.31 -7.34 12.78
C MET A 132 -14.41 -6.48 13.66
N ILE A 133 -14.81 -6.27 14.90
CA ILE A 133 -14.10 -5.48 15.90
C ILE A 133 -13.77 -6.38 17.07
N VAL A 134 -12.50 -6.38 17.47
CA VAL A 134 -12.03 -7.09 18.66
C VAL A 134 -11.44 -6.07 19.63
N CYS A 135 -11.95 -6.04 20.85
CA CYS A 135 -11.47 -5.12 21.88
C CYS A 135 -11.73 -5.67 23.29
N PRO A 136 -10.97 -5.25 24.31
CA PRO A 136 -11.20 -5.70 25.69
C PRO A 136 -12.59 -5.35 26.24
N GLY A 137 -13.13 -4.19 25.85
CA GLY A 137 -14.45 -3.71 26.26
C GLY A 137 -15.62 -4.28 25.46
N GLY A 138 -15.39 -5.26 24.57
CA GLY A 138 -16.41 -5.78 23.67
C GLY A 138 -17.63 -6.45 24.32
N ASP A 139 -17.59 -6.79 25.60
CA ASP A 139 -18.72 -7.33 26.34
C ASP A 139 -19.64 -6.25 26.95
N ASP A 140 -19.13 -5.01 27.08
CA ASP A 140 -19.94 -3.92 27.64
C ASP A 140 -20.96 -3.42 26.59
N PRO A 141 -22.26 -3.45 26.87
CA PRO A 141 -23.29 -3.01 25.93
C PRO A 141 -23.17 -1.53 25.52
N GLN A 142 -22.68 -0.68 26.42
CA GLN A 142 -22.49 0.75 26.14
C GLN A 142 -21.34 0.97 25.14
N VAL A 143 -20.24 0.25 25.36
CA VAL A 143 -19.09 0.29 24.45
C VAL A 143 -19.49 -0.24 23.07
N ARG A 144 -20.17 -1.39 23.03
CA ARG A 144 -20.68 -1.98 21.78
C ARG A 144 -21.55 -1.01 20.98
N LEU A 145 -22.48 -0.33 21.66
CA LEU A 145 -23.35 0.63 21.00
C LEU A 145 -22.55 1.78 20.40
N LYS A 146 -21.60 2.37 21.16
CA LYS A 146 -20.75 3.45 20.67
C LYS A 146 -19.90 3.02 19.45
N LEU A 147 -19.31 1.82 19.51
CA LEU A 147 -18.49 1.27 18.42
C LEU A 147 -19.32 1.01 17.16
N ILE A 148 -20.52 0.41 17.31
CA ILE A 148 -21.43 0.17 16.17
C ILE A 148 -21.81 1.50 15.51
N GLN A 149 -22.22 2.50 16.31
CA GLN A 149 -22.59 3.81 15.78
C GLN A 149 -21.42 4.48 15.02
N ALA A 150 -20.21 4.44 15.58
CA ALA A 150 -19.03 5.00 14.97
C ALA A 150 -18.69 4.32 13.63
N VAL A 151 -18.68 2.98 13.59
CA VAL A 151 -18.37 2.23 12.37
C VAL A 151 -19.47 2.40 11.33
N THR A 152 -20.74 2.38 11.72
CA THR A 152 -21.88 2.65 10.81
C THR A 152 -21.75 4.03 10.15
N ALA A 153 -21.41 5.06 10.91
CA ALA A 153 -21.25 6.41 10.39
C ALA A 153 -20.09 6.55 9.40
N LEU A 154 -19.02 5.78 9.58
CA LEU A 154 -17.81 5.87 8.75
C LEU A 154 -17.84 4.96 7.52
N THR A 155 -18.51 3.82 7.60
CA THR A 155 -18.50 2.79 6.56
C THR A 155 -19.84 2.63 5.84
N GLY A 156 -20.93 3.14 6.41
CA GLY A 156 -22.30 2.92 5.91
C GLY A 156 -22.83 1.49 6.19
N LEU A 157 -22.09 0.67 6.96
CA LEU A 157 -22.55 -0.67 7.33
C LEU A 157 -23.73 -0.60 8.29
N GLY A 158 -24.73 -1.44 8.08
CA GLY A 158 -25.78 -1.67 9.07
C GLY A 158 -25.26 -2.41 10.30
N ALA A 159 -25.88 -2.19 11.44
CA ALA A 159 -25.50 -2.84 12.71
C ALA A 159 -25.54 -4.38 12.65
N ASP A 160 -26.34 -4.94 11.78
CA ASP A 160 -26.45 -6.38 11.48
C ASP A 160 -25.21 -6.97 10.81
N ARG A 161 -24.36 -6.12 10.22
CA ARG A 161 -23.12 -6.50 9.53
C ARG A 161 -21.86 -6.15 10.30
N ILE A 162 -22.01 -5.70 11.55
CA ILE A 162 -20.90 -5.35 12.44
C ILE A 162 -20.88 -6.36 13.59
N ALA A 163 -19.83 -7.18 13.65
CA ALA A 163 -19.58 -8.09 14.75
C ALA A 163 -18.59 -7.48 15.74
N ILE A 164 -18.89 -7.52 17.03
CA ILE A 164 -17.98 -7.10 18.09
C ILE A 164 -17.75 -8.25 19.03
N SER A 165 -16.49 -8.55 19.28
CA SER A 165 -16.07 -9.60 20.19
C SER A 165 -15.10 -9.05 21.25
N ARG A 166 -15.21 -9.58 22.46
CA ARG A 166 -14.16 -9.35 23.44
C ARG A 166 -12.90 -10.11 23.05
N GLY A 167 -11.75 -9.46 23.18
CA GLY A 167 -10.44 -10.05 22.99
C GLY A 167 -9.39 -9.35 23.83
N ASN A 168 -8.36 -10.09 24.21
CA ASN A 168 -7.15 -9.54 24.81
C ASN A 168 -6.14 -9.37 23.67
N LEU A 169 -5.76 -8.13 23.41
CA LEU A 169 -4.79 -7.75 22.36
C LEU A 169 -3.48 -7.37 23.01
#